data_c16af0f896d0192d9ab8d41bcaa69840
#
_entry.id   c16af0f896d0192d9ab8d41bcaa69840
#
_cell.length_a   1.000
_cell.length_b   1.000
_cell.length_c   1.000
_cell.angle_alpha   90.00
_cell.angle_beta   90.00
_cell.angle_gamma   90.00
#
_symmetry.space_group_name_H-M   'P 1'
#
loop_
_entity.id
_entity.type
_entity.pdbx_description
1 polymer ?
#
loop_
_entity_poly.entity_id
_entity_poly.type
_entity_poly.pdbx_seq_one_letter_code
_entity_poly.pdbx_strand_id
1 'polypeptide(L)'
;MSVNNLMEKLRVWTLVLGVLQITVGCVVGFIPPSAVAWYRGIVMAHIEFTANGVLMIAFGFLVREMSLNGIALKVWFGTLQIGTWTNGGAGVAAAFLGASSPLMPTINEKFLSHQVSLN
;
A
#
# COMPACT_ATOMS: atom_id res chain seq x y z
N MET A 1 -21.67 20.24 -6.51
CA MET A 1 -21.96 19.07 -5.65
C MET A 1 -21.95 19.51 -4.19
N SER A 2 -22.94 19.14 -3.41
CA SER A 2 -22.96 19.45 -1.99
C SER A 2 -21.86 18.69 -1.25
N VAL A 3 -21.48 19.22 -0.07
CA VAL A 3 -20.44 18.55 0.76
C VAL A 3 -20.89 17.16 1.15
N ASN A 4 -22.17 16.97 1.48
CA ASN A 4 -22.68 15.65 1.86
C ASN A 4 -22.64 14.66 0.69
N ASN A 5 -22.94 15.09 -0.51
CA ASN A 5 -22.85 14.23 -1.70
C ASN A 5 -21.41 13.87 -2.03
N LEU A 6 -20.50 14.83 -1.90
CA LEU A 6 -19.06 14.58 -2.08
C LEU A 6 -18.55 13.60 -1.03
N MET A 7 -18.92 13.79 0.24
CA MET A 7 -18.53 12.89 1.33
C MET A 7 -19.01 11.46 1.04
N GLU A 8 -20.26 11.26 0.66
CA GLU A 8 -20.78 9.92 0.36
C GLU A 8 -20.08 9.29 -0.83
N LYS A 9 -19.81 10.06 -1.87
CA LYS A 9 -19.08 9.57 -3.04
C LYS A 9 -17.66 9.11 -2.65
N LEU A 10 -16.93 9.94 -1.94
CA LEU A 10 -15.56 9.61 -1.53
C LEU A 10 -15.54 8.47 -0.51
N ARG A 11 -16.54 8.41 0.37
CA ARG A 11 -16.70 7.30 1.31
C ARG A 11 -16.83 5.97 0.58
N VAL A 12 -17.75 5.90 -0.37
CA VAL A 12 -17.98 4.67 -1.14
C VAL A 12 -16.72 4.28 -1.91
N TRP A 13 -16.07 5.22 -2.57
CA TRP A 13 -14.81 4.95 -3.27
C TRP A 13 -13.71 4.46 -2.33
N THR A 14 -13.61 5.05 -1.13
CA THR A 14 -12.64 4.62 -0.13
C THR A 14 -12.89 3.17 0.30
N LEU A 15 -14.14 2.80 0.53
CA LEU A 15 -14.50 1.43 0.89
C LEU A 15 -14.18 0.45 -0.25
N VAL A 16 -14.54 0.80 -1.48
CA VAL A 16 -14.29 -0.04 -2.66
C VAL A 16 -12.79 -0.21 -2.89
N LEU A 17 -12.03 0.90 -2.85
CA LEU A 17 -10.58 0.87 -3.05
C LEU A 17 -9.87 0.17 -1.90
N GLY A 18 -10.41 0.22 -0.69
CA GLY A 18 -9.89 -0.54 0.44
C GLY A 18 -10.02 -2.04 0.22
N VAL A 19 -11.19 -2.51 -0.21
CA VAL A 19 -11.40 -3.92 -0.55
C VAL A 19 -10.50 -4.34 -1.71
N LEU A 20 -10.39 -3.49 -2.74
CA LEU A 20 -9.49 -3.74 -3.87
C LEU A 20 -8.04 -3.88 -3.40
N GLN A 21 -7.60 -3.02 -2.50
CA GLN A 21 -6.22 -3.05 -1.99
C GLN A 21 -5.95 -4.33 -1.19
N ILE A 22 -6.91 -4.78 -0.38
CA ILE A 22 -6.80 -6.08 0.31
C ILE A 22 -6.65 -7.20 -0.72
N THR A 23 -7.47 -7.18 -1.76
CA THR A 23 -7.45 -8.19 -2.83
C THR A 23 -6.08 -8.19 -3.53
N VAL A 24 -5.56 -7.01 -3.87
CA VAL A 24 -4.22 -6.88 -4.47
C VAL A 24 -3.16 -7.45 -3.53
N GLY A 25 -3.26 -7.15 -2.24
CA GLY A 25 -2.35 -7.70 -1.22
C GLY A 25 -2.37 -9.21 -1.17
N CYS A 26 -3.55 -9.81 -1.22
CA CYS A 26 -3.69 -11.26 -1.24
C CYS A 26 -3.09 -11.88 -2.51
N VAL A 27 -3.33 -11.27 -3.67
CA VAL A 27 -2.76 -11.74 -4.95
C VAL A 27 -1.24 -11.62 -4.93
N VAL A 28 -0.70 -10.52 -4.43
CA VAL A 28 0.76 -10.33 -4.29
C VAL A 28 1.36 -11.43 -3.42
N GLY A 29 0.66 -11.85 -2.38
CA GLY A 29 1.12 -12.92 -1.49
C GLY A 29 1.29 -14.29 -2.18
N PHE A 30 0.70 -14.49 -3.36
CA PHE A 30 0.89 -15.71 -4.14
C PHE A 30 2.14 -15.71 -5.01
N ILE A 31 2.84 -14.59 -5.13
CA ILE A 31 4.09 -14.54 -5.92
C ILE A 31 5.15 -15.41 -5.22
N PRO A 32 5.71 -16.43 -5.92
CA PRO A 32 6.68 -17.33 -5.28
C PRO A 32 8.04 -16.66 -5.13
N PRO A 33 8.87 -17.13 -4.16
CA PRO A 33 10.23 -16.62 -3.99
C PRO A 33 11.10 -16.73 -5.24
N SER A 34 10.86 -17.74 -6.08
CA SER A 34 11.63 -17.96 -7.31
C SER A 34 11.39 -16.90 -8.38
N ALA A 35 10.29 -16.14 -8.28
CA ALA A 35 9.91 -15.13 -9.28
C ALA A 35 10.55 -13.77 -9.04
N VAL A 36 11.15 -13.53 -7.87
CA VAL A 36 11.63 -12.21 -7.47
C VAL A 36 13.06 -12.28 -6.94
N ALA A 37 13.77 -11.17 -7.09
CA ALA A 37 15.14 -11.04 -6.59
C ALA A 37 15.21 -10.91 -5.06
N TRP A 38 14.18 -10.29 -4.46
CA TRP A 38 14.14 -10.07 -3.02
C TRP A 38 12.73 -10.37 -2.48
N TYR A 39 12.54 -11.61 -2.05
CA TYR A 39 11.22 -12.09 -1.62
C TYR A 39 10.66 -11.32 -0.43
N ARG A 40 11.53 -10.78 0.41
CA ARG A 40 11.08 -10.00 1.58
C ARG A 40 10.24 -8.80 1.18
N GLY A 41 10.49 -8.22 0.00
CA GLY A 41 9.66 -7.16 -0.56
C GLY A 41 8.23 -7.62 -0.84
N ILE A 42 8.03 -8.85 -1.27
CA ILE A 42 6.70 -9.44 -1.47
C ILE A 42 5.97 -9.61 -0.14
N VAL A 43 6.65 -10.11 0.88
CA VAL A 43 6.07 -10.27 2.22
C VAL A 43 5.64 -8.91 2.77
N MET A 44 6.51 -7.91 2.65
CA MET A 44 6.21 -6.54 3.08
C MET A 44 5.01 -5.98 2.32
N ALA A 45 5.00 -6.12 1.00
CA ALA A 45 3.91 -5.61 0.15
C ALA A 45 2.58 -6.29 0.49
N HIS A 46 2.59 -7.60 0.70
CA HIS A 46 1.41 -8.33 1.12
C HIS A 46 0.84 -7.77 2.43
N ILE A 47 1.69 -7.58 3.42
CA ILE A 47 1.28 -7.05 4.72
C ILE A 47 0.78 -5.60 4.57
N GLU A 48 1.50 -4.77 3.85
CA GLU A 48 1.17 -3.35 3.69
C GLU A 48 -0.14 -3.15 2.93
N PHE A 49 -0.35 -3.85 1.83
CA PHE A 49 -1.59 -3.75 1.06
C PHE A 49 -2.79 -4.22 1.86
N THR A 50 -2.68 -5.36 2.55
CA THR A 50 -3.80 -5.87 3.35
C THR A 50 -4.09 -4.96 4.53
N ALA A 51 -3.09 -4.52 5.27
CA ALA A 51 -3.27 -3.62 6.42
C ALA A 51 -3.80 -2.25 5.98
N ASN A 52 -3.26 -1.68 4.92
CA ASN A 52 -3.69 -0.38 4.41
C ASN A 52 -5.10 -0.44 3.83
N GLY A 53 -5.49 -1.56 3.22
CA GLY A 53 -6.85 -1.75 2.77
C GLY A 53 -7.85 -1.78 3.92
N VAL A 54 -7.52 -2.46 5.01
CA VAL A 54 -8.33 -2.46 6.23
C VAL A 54 -8.40 -1.06 6.83
N LEU A 55 -7.27 -0.34 6.86
CA LEU A 55 -7.23 1.05 7.32
C LEU A 55 -8.15 1.95 6.49
N MET A 56 -8.15 1.79 5.17
CA MET A 56 -9.05 2.52 4.29
C MET A 56 -10.52 2.24 4.61
N ILE A 57 -10.87 0.99 4.85
CA ILE A 57 -12.24 0.61 5.20
C ILE A 57 -12.64 1.28 6.51
N ALA A 58 -11.75 1.26 7.50
CA ALA A 58 -11.99 1.94 8.77
C ALA A 58 -12.22 3.44 8.59
N PHE A 59 -11.37 4.10 7.81
CA PHE A 59 -11.55 5.53 7.51
C PHE A 59 -12.82 5.81 6.70
N GLY A 60 -13.20 4.90 5.81
CA GLY A 60 -14.45 5.02 5.08
C GLY A 60 -15.66 5.03 6.02
N PHE A 61 -15.65 4.21 7.06
CA PHE A 61 -16.72 4.24 8.07
C PHE A 61 -16.65 5.46 8.96
N LEU A 62 -15.45 5.98 9.22
CA LEU A 62 -15.26 7.11 10.14
C LEU A 62 -15.51 8.47 9.48
N VAL A 63 -15.42 8.59 8.17
CA VAL A 63 -15.44 9.90 7.50
C VAL A 63 -16.74 10.69 7.76
N ARG A 64 -17.84 10.00 7.97
CA ARG A 64 -19.13 10.63 8.31
C ARG A 64 -19.07 11.38 9.64
N GLU A 65 -18.23 10.91 10.55
CA GLU A 65 -18.07 11.50 11.89
C GLU A 65 -17.03 12.63 11.91
N MET A 66 -16.27 12.80 10.83
CA MET A 66 -15.16 13.76 10.77
C MET A 66 -15.56 15.08 10.13
N SER A 67 -16.64 15.62 10.25
CA SER A 67 -17.12 16.96 9.83
C SER A 67 -16.14 17.75 8.92
N LEU A 68 -15.67 17.13 7.83
CA LEU A 68 -14.71 17.73 6.92
C LEU A 68 -15.41 18.59 5.87
N ASN A 69 -14.78 19.73 5.50
CA ASN A 69 -15.26 20.54 4.39
C ASN A 69 -14.83 19.92 3.05
N GLY A 70 -15.25 20.51 1.92
CA GLY A 70 -14.98 19.94 0.60
C GLY A 70 -13.50 19.81 0.27
N ILE A 71 -12.68 20.79 0.64
CA ILE A 71 -11.23 20.77 0.41
C ILE A 71 -10.58 19.71 1.30
N ALA A 72 -10.95 19.67 2.56
CA ALA A 72 -10.42 18.69 3.51
C ALA A 72 -10.78 17.25 3.09
N LEU A 73 -11.97 17.01 2.56
CA LEU A 73 -12.38 15.71 2.04
C LEU A 73 -11.52 15.27 0.86
N LYS A 74 -11.23 16.17 -0.08
CA LYS A 74 -10.39 15.87 -1.23
C LYS A 74 -8.96 15.59 -0.82
N VAL A 75 -8.41 16.37 0.11
CA VAL A 75 -7.05 16.15 0.64
C VAL A 75 -6.99 14.83 1.38
N TRP A 76 -7.96 14.54 2.22
CA TRP A 76 -8.06 13.27 2.95
C TRP A 76 -8.07 12.08 1.99
N PHE A 77 -8.94 12.11 1.00
CA PHE A 77 -9.05 11.02 0.03
C PHE A 77 -7.75 10.87 -0.79
N GLY A 78 -7.23 11.95 -1.32
CA GLY A 78 -6.03 11.93 -2.15
C GLY A 78 -4.80 11.43 -1.40
N THR A 79 -4.56 11.94 -0.19
CA THR A 79 -3.40 11.52 0.61
C THR A 79 -3.51 10.07 1.04
N LEU A 80 -4.71 9.62 1.39
CA LEU A 80 -4.95 8.24 1.78
C LEU A 80 -4.67 7.28 0.61
N GLN A 81 -5.15 7.60 -0.59
CA GLN A 81 -4.93 6.78 -1.77
C GLN A 81 -3.45 6.77 -2.19
N ILE A 82 -2.84 7.93 -2.32
CA ILE A 82 -1.43 8.02 -2.73
C ILE A 82 -0.54 7.32 -1.70
N GLY A 83 -0.73 7.58 -0.41
CA GLY A 83 0.10 7.01 0.64
C GLY A 83 0.02 5.50 0.69
N THR A 84 -1.20 4.94 0.72
CA THR A 84 -1.38 3.50 0.87
C THR A 84 -0.94 2.72 -0.37
N TRP A 85 -1.26 3.20 -1.57
CA TRP A 85 -0.89 2.51 -2.81
C TRP A 85 0.60 2.58 -3.10
N THR A 86 1.25 3.73 -2.87
CA THR A 86 2.70 3.85 -3.05
C THR A 86 3.48 3.04 -2.03
N ASN A 87 2.99 2.95 -0.81
CA ASN A 87 3.62 2.16 0.26
C ASN A 87 3.72 0.68 -0.16
N GLY A 88 2.61 0.08 -0.54
CA GLY A 88 2.60 -1.30 -1.01
C GLY A 88 3.33 -1.49 -2.33
N GLY A 89 3.15 -0.55 -3.27
CA GLY A 89 3.81 -0.58 -4.57
C GLY A 89 5.33 -0.53 -4.46
N ALA A 90 5.86 0.23 -3.51
CA ALA A 90 7.29 0.29 -3.27
C ALA A 90 7.85 -1.06 -2.83
N GLY A 91 7.10 -1.80 -2.01
CA GLY A 91 7.50 -3.15 -1.60
C GLY A 91 7.59 -4.11 -2.78
N VAL A 92 6.59 -4.09 -3.67
CA VAL A 92 6.61 -4.91 -4.90
C VAL A 92 7.77 -4.53 -5.79
N ALA A 93 7.98 -3.24 -6.02
CA ALA A 93 9.11 -2.77 -6.85
C ALA A 93 10.44 -3.20 -6.27
N ALA A 94 10.65 -3.07 -4.96
CA ALA A 94 11.86 -3.51 -4.30
C ALA A 94 12.09 -5.01 -4.45
N ALA A 95 11.02 -5.82 -4.40
CA ALA A 95 11.11 -7.26 -4.57
C ALA A 95 11.63 -7.64 -5.95
N PHE A 96 11.07 -7.05 -7.01
CA PHE A 96 11.47 -7.35 -8.38
C PHE A 96 12.83 -6.78 -8.74
N LEU A 97 13.16 -5.58 -8.26
CA LEU A 97 14.45 -4.94 -8.54
C LEU A 97 15.59 -5.49 -7.68
N GLY A 98 15.27 -6.16 -6.58
CA GLY A 98 16.26 -6.64 -5.63
C GLY A 98 17.03 -5.52 -4.93
N ALA A 99 16.46 -4.30 -4.90
CA ALA A 99 17.10 -3.12 -4.37
C ALA A 99 16.27 -2.50 -3.27
N SER A 100 16.91 -2.09 -2.21
CA SER A 100 16.30 -1.26 -1.17
C SER A 100 16.54 0.21 -1.47
N SER A 101 15.79 1.08 -0.80
CA SER A 101 16.04 2.52 -0.92
C SER A 101 17.34 2.89 -0.21
N PRO A 102 17.93 4.07 -0.52
CA PRO A 102 19.10 4.58 0.23
C PRO A 102 18.82 4.71 1.73
N LEU A 103 17.57 4.73 2.14
CA LEU A 103 17.16 4.80 3.54
C LEU A 103 17.34 3.46 4.26
N MET A 104 17.55 2.36 3.54
CA MET A 104 17.70 1.02 4.10
C MET A 104 18.90 0.28 3.51
N PRO A 105 20.13 0.87 3.64
CA PRO A 105 21.31 0.30 3.01
C PRO A 105 21.71 -1.07 3.58
N THR A 106 21.43 -1.32 4.86
CA THR A 106 21.75 -2.61 5.51
C THR A 106 21.01 -3.79 4.87
N ILE A 107 19.80 -3.58 4.37
CA ILE A 107 19.05 -4.60 3.66
C ILE A 107 19.73 -4.91 2.33
N ASN A 108 20.17 -3.89 1.61
CA ASN A 108 20.90 -4.03 0.36
C ASN A 108 22.21 -4.80 0.56
N GLU A 109 22.97 -4.49 1.61
CA GLU A 109 24.20 -5.20 1.93
C GLU A 109 23.96 -6.68 2.20
N LYS A 110 22.93 -7.02 2.96
CA LYS A 110 22.55 -8.40 3.22
C LYS A 110 22.20 -9.16 1.95
N PHE A 111 21.46 -8.52 1.05
CA PHE A 111 21.10 -9.13 -0.24
C PHE A 111 22.34 -9.38 -1.10
N LEU A 112 23.23 -8.39 -1.20
CA LEU A 112 24.46 -8.52 -1.97
C LEU A 112 25.40 -9.57 -1.41
N SER A 113 25.55 -9.63 -0.08
CA SER A 113 26.39 -10.64 0.56
C SER A 113 25.85 -12.05 0.34
N HIS A 114 24.53 -12.21 0.36
CA HIS A 114 23.89 -13.50 0.06
C HIS A 114 24.14 -13.92 -1.38
N GLN A 115 24.03 -13.00 -2.33
CA GLN A 115 24.32 -13.29 -3.74
C GLN A 115 25.79 -13.68 -3.95
N VAL A 116 26.71 -12.98 -3.31
CA VAL A 116 28.12 -13.28 -3.40
C VAL A 116 28.43 -14.67 -2.83
N SER A 117 27.77 -15.06 -1.75
CA SER A 117 27.96 -16.38 -1.14
C SER A 117 27.41 -17.54 -2.01
N LEU A 118 26.48 -17.25 -2.92
CA LEU A 118 25.90 -18.25 -3.83
C LEU A 118 26.70 -18.43 -5.11
N ASN A 119 27.61 -17.50 -5.44
CA ASN A 119 28.47 -17.55 -6.62
C ASN A 119 29.83 -18.09 -6.23
#